data_1a72dd0a34f94bd6b8be0dd0c44c709f
#
_entry.id   1a72dd0a34f94bd6b8be0dd0c44c709f
#
_cell.length_a   1.000
_cell.length_b   1.000
_cell.length_c   1.000
_cell.angle_alpha   90.00
_cell.angle_beta   90.00
_cell.angle_gamma   90.00
#
_symmetry.space_group_name_H-M   'P 1'
#
loop_
_entity.id
_entity.type
_entity.pdbx_description
1 polymer ?
#
loop_
_entity_poly.entity_id
_entity_poly.type
_entity_poly.pdbx_seq_one_letter_code
_entity_poly.pdbx_strand_id
1 'polypeptide(L)'
;MIKQVFYILIAIVLLASCATSRKAQVIQDALSKKDTLSNEGIAEKNKADSVIIVQEIFEKITATKINYSGFNAKLKVDYETVDKSDALVANVSIDQGKAIYIILKGSMGVIGLRAIINKDSVMLYYPLNKKLEIRPLTYLQEIIKIPLTYSMLEDLIIGNPIFLENAPIVNYKMNNNKLQIGLVGQLFKNLVSLSEDNTKVLHLKLDDIDINRHRTCDITYYNHTPALTYQFPLNRDIAVTSQSRFEIHLEVKEYAFNEPLKYTFVMPKQAKTKTKRK
;
A
#
# COMPACT_ATOMS: atom_id res chain seq x y z
N MET A 1 47.85 -21.72 -43.42
CA MET A 1 47.82 -20.33 -42.92
C MET A 1 46.46 -19.89 -42.38
N ILE A 2 45.32 -20.18 -42.99
CA ILE A 2 44.01 -19.72 -42.56
C ILE A 2 43.59 -20.28 -41.16
N LYS A 3 43.93 -21.53 -40.83
CA LYS A 3 43.60 -22.12 -39.52
C LYS A 3 44.35 -21.49 -38.34
N GLN A 4 45.56 -21.05 -38.53
CA GLN A 4 46.36 -20.39 -37.48
C GLN A 4 45.87 -18.99 -37.18
N VAL A 5 45.37 -18.25 -38.17
CA VAL A 5 44.77 -16.91 -37.99
C VAL A 5 43.47 -17.02 -37.21
N PHE A 6 42.67 -18.09 -37.41
CA PHE A 6 41.43 -18.32 -36.69
C PHE A 6 41.63 -18.59 -35.20
N TYR A 7 42.68 -19.36 -34.84
CA TYR A 7 43.01 -19.59 -33.41
C TYR A 7 43.55 -18.34 -32.69
N ILE A 8 44.25 -17.47 -33.39
CA ILE A 8 44.74 -16.19 -32.85
C ILE A 8 43.55 -15.24 -32.61
N LEU A 9 42.54 -15.23 -33.49
CA LEU A 9 41.35 -14.39 -33.36
C LEU A 9 40.47 -14.84 -32.16
N ILE A 10 40.35 -16.15 -31.92
CA ILE A 10 39.61 -16.70 -30.76
C ILE A 10 40.35 -16.38 -29.45
N ALA A 11 41.67 -16.42 -29.40
CA ALA A 11 42.47 -16.09 -28.21
C ALA A 11 42.34 -14.62 -27.83
N ILE A 12 42.18 -13.68 -28.77
CA ILE A 12 41.99 -12.25 -28.50
C ILE A 12 40.59 -11.96 -27.92
N VAL A 13 39.55 -12.70 -28.33
CA VAL A 13 38.19 -12.53 -27.79
C VAL A 13 38.06 -13.01 -26.33
N LEU A 14 38.85 -14.00 -25.91
CA LEU A 14 38.85 -14.51 -24.54
C LEU A 14 39.59 -13.62 -23.53
N LEU A 15 40.40 -12.66 -23.96
CA LEU A 15 41.11 -11.73 -23.10
C LEU A 15 40.35 -10.42 -22.80
N ALA A 16 39.21 -10.17 -23.47
CA ALA A 16 38.40 -8.96 -23.29
C ALA A 16 37.35 -9.05 -22.17
N SER A 17 37.27 -10.16 -21.41
CA SER A 17 36.20 -10.43 -20.45
C SER A 17 36.53 -10.10 -18.98
N CYS A 18 37.55 -9.27 -18.69
CA CYS A 18 37.94 -8.96 -17.29
C CYS A 18 37.88 -7.48 -16.90
N ALA A 19 36.99 -6.67 -17.50
CA ALA A 19 36.90 -5.25 -17.14
C ALA A 19 35.68 -4.85 -16.29
N THR A 20 34.74 -5.78 -15.95
CA THR A 20 33.49 -5.44 -15.28
C THR A 20 33.53 -5.58 -13.76
N SER A 21 34.52 -6.28 -13.19
CA SER A 21 34.62 -6.47 -11.72
C SER A 21 35.24 -5.28 -10.97
N ARG A 22 35.98 -4.40 -11.62
CA ARG A 22 36.62 -3.24 -10.97
C ARG A 22 35.63 -2.12 -10.61
N LYS A 23 34.52 -1.95 -11.35
CA LYS A 23 33.51 -0.91 -11.03
C LYS A 23 32.66 -1.24 -9.81
N ALA A 24 32.38 -2.52 -9.57
CA ALA A 24 31.60 -2.94 -8.40
C ALA A 24 32.42 -2.81 -7.08
N GLN A 25 33.73 -3.12 -7.11
CA GLN A 25 34.62 -2.95 -5.98
C GLN A 25 34.86 -1.47 -5.63
N VAL A 26 34.98 -0.59 -6.62
CA VAL A 26 35.14 0.85 -6.37
C VAL A 26 33.91 1.48 -5.74
N ILE A 27 32.71 0.98 -6.04
CA ILE A 27 31.47 1.44 -5.40
C ILE A 27 31.36 0.94 -3.96
N GLN A 28 31.77 -0.31 -3.67
CA GLN A 28 31.82 -0.84 -2.31
C GLN A 28 32.89 -0.14 -1.47
N ASP A 29 34.07 0.13 -2.02
CA ASP A 29 35.14 0.88 -1.34
C ASP A 29 34.79 2.36 -1.15
N ALA A 30 34.02 2.97 -2.04
CA ALA A 30 33.54 4.34 -1.89
C ALA A 30 32.44 4.46 -0.81
N LEU A 31 31.64 3.40 -0.62
CA LEU A 31 30.65 3.32 0.46
C LEU A 31 31.30 3.00 1.81
N SER A 32 32.39 2.23 1.85
CA SER A 32 33.10 1.88 3.09
C SER A 32 34.09 2.93 3.56
N LYS A 33 34.58 3.80 2.68
CA LYS A 33 35.56 4.87 3.01
C LYS A 33 34.96 6.18 3.52
N LYS A 34 33.63 6.30 3.59
CA LYS A 34 32.98 7.53 4.05
C LYS A 34 32.74 7.62 5.57
N ASP A 35 33.07 6.56 6.32
CA ASP A 35 32.79 6.47 7.76
C ASP A 35 34.03 6.33 8.65
N THR A 36 35.17 6.90 8.27
CA THR A 36 36.32 6.90 9.18
C THR A 36 36.95 8.27 9.25
N LEU A 37 36.31 9.18 9.98
CA LEU A 37 36.97 10.31 10.65
C LEU A 37 36.29 10.63 11.99
N SER A 38 36.87 10.10 13.05
CA SER A 38 36.97 10.66 14.42
C SER A 38 35.77 11.43 14.99
N ASN A 39 34.94 10.71 15.73
CA ASN A 39 34.23 11.13 16.95
C ASN A 39 33.33 9.99 17.47
N GLU A 40 33.90 8.81 17.67
CA GLU A 40 33.14 7.57 17.96
C GLU A 40 32.25 7.67 19.21
N GLY A 41 32.68 8.32 20.27
CA GLY A 41 31.91 8.36 21.51
C GLY A 41 30.75 9.35 21.52
N ILE A 42 30.86 10.50 20.85
CA ILE A 42 29.77 11.50 20.75
C ILE A 42 28.81 11.13 19.65
N ALA A 43 29.30 10.52 18.56
CA ALA A 43 28.45 10.07 17.43
C ALA A 43 27.59 8.85 17.81
N GLU A 44 28.09 7.92 18.63
CA GLU A 44 27.28 6.78 19.10
C GLU A 44 26.18 7.20 20.06
N LYS A 45 26.47 8.12 21.01
CA LYS A 45 25.44 8.64 21.92
C LYS A 45 24.37 9.41 21.17
N ASN A 46 24.74 10.31 20.26
CA ASN A 46 23.80 11.05 19.42
C ASN A 46 22.99 10.13 18.50
N LYS A 47 23.56 9.03 18.03
CA LYS A 47 22.88 8.04 17.20
C LYS A 47 21.88 7.23 18.04
N ALA A 48 22.24 6.84 19.26
CA ALA A 48 21.34 6.14 20.18
C ALA A 48 20.14 7.02 20.57
N ASP A 49 20.38 8.29 20.93
CA ASP A 49 19.31 9.26 21.26
C ASP A 49 18.40 9.50 20.05
N SER A 50 18.96 9.58 18.84
CA SER A 50 18.17 9.76 17.61
C SER A 50 17.32 8.53 17.28
N VAL A 51 17.76 7.32 17.57
CA VAL A 51 16.97 6.08 17.40
C VAL A 51 15.78 6.07 18.34
N ILE A 52 15.99 6.46 19.60
CA ILE A 52 14.91 6.55 20.61
C ILE A 52 13.85 7.55 20.17
N ILE A 53 14.26 8.73 19.72
CA ILE A 53 13.33 9.79 19.23
C ILE A 53 12.51 9.27 18.03
N VAL A 54 13.15 8.60 17.08
CA VAL A 54 12.43 8.05 15.91
C VAL A 54 11.45 6.94 16.32
N GLN A 55 11.83 6.12 17.29
CA GLN A 55 10.96 5.09 17.86
C GLN A 55 9.73 5.72 18.53
N GLU A 56 9.90 6.74 19.34
CA GLU A 56 8.79 7.48 20.00
C GLU A 56 7.85 8.14 18.97
N ILE A 57 8.42 8.76 17.91
CA ILE A 57 7.63 9.33 16.82
C ILE A 57 6.82 8.23 16.13
N PHE A 58 7.43 7.09 15.82
CA PHE A 58 6.76 5.99 15.16
C PHE A 58 5.66 5.37 16.03
N GLU A 59 5.90 5.16 17.32
CA GLU A 59 4.90 4.68 18.27
C GLU A 59 3.72 5.66 18.37
N LYS A 60 3.99 6.96 18.43
CA LYS A 60 2.95 7.99 18.43
C LYS A 60 2.10 7.95 17.16
N ILE A 61 2.73 7.84 15.99
CA ILE A 61 2.02 7.73 14.71
C ILE A 61 1.15 6.47 14.64
N THR A 62 1.68 5.33 15.10
CA THR A 62 0.92 4.07 15.08
C THR A 62 -0.21 4.04 16.11
N ALA A 63 -0.04 4.74 17.23
CA ALA A 63 -1.09 4.91 18.24
C ALA A 63 -2.20 5.88 17.81
N THR A 64 -1.95 6.77 16.85
CA THR A 64 -2.91 7.75 16.34
C THR A 64 -3.78 7.23 15.19
N LYS A 65 -4.08 5.93 15.15
CA LYS A 65 -5.08 5.40 14.22
C LYS A 65 -6.45 6.01 14.49
N ILE A 66 -7.14 6.39 13.41
CA ILE A 66 -8.53 6.86 13.50
C ILE A 66 -9.37 5.74 14.08
N ASN A 67 -9.89 5.97 15.29
CA ASN A 67 -10.76 5.03 16.00
C ASN A 67 -12.21 5.50 15.84
N TYR A 68 -13.10 4.58 15.46
CA TYR A 68 -14.50 4.86 15.16
C TYR A 68 -15.33 3.61 15.45
N SER A 69 -16.63 3.73 15.57
CA SER A 69 -17.56 2.60 15.67
C SER A 69 -18.29 2.34 14.34
N GLY A 70 -18.57 3.42 13.64
CA GLY A 70 -19.22 3.39 12.32
C GLY A 70 -18.69 4.51 11.43
N PHE A 71 -18.66 4.26 10.13
CA PHE A 71 -18.24 5.23 9.14
C PHE A 71 -19.15 5.18 7.91
N ASN A 72 -19.53 6.35 7.42
CA ASN A 72 -20.24 6.52 6.16
C ASN A 72 -19.46 7.47 5.28
N ALA A 73 -19.31 7.16 4.00
CA ALA A 73 -18.68 8.05 3.04
C ALA A 73 -19.26 7.91 1.64
N LYS A 74 -19.12 9.01 0.88
CA LYS A 74 -19.26 9.03 -0.56
C LYS A 74 -17.93 9.37 -1.17
N LEU A 75 -17.41 8.44 -1.94
CA LEU A 75 -16.09 8.53 -2.55
C LEU A 75 -16.25 8.68 -4.07
N LYS A 76 -15.45 9.56 -4.68
CA LYS A 76 -15.12 9.45 -6.08
C LYS A 76 -13.96 8.47 -6.20
N VAL A 77 -14.05 7.53 -7.12
CA VAL A 77 -13.07 6.46 -7.34
C VAL A 77 -12.71 6.49 -8.82
N ASP A 78 -11.51 6.95 -9.13
CA ASP A 78 -10.94 6.81 -10.46
C ASP A 78 -9.96 5.63 -10.40
N TYR A 79 -10.09 4.66 -11.29
CA TYR A 79 -9.16 3.54 -11.36
C TYR A 79 -8.62 3.35 -12.76
N GLU A 80 -7.37 2.90 -12.82
CA GLU A 80 -6.66 2.63 -14.07
C GLU A 80 -5.93 1.30 -13.99
N THR A 81 -6.05 0.52 -15.05
CA THR A 81 -5.29 -0.69 -15.33
C THR A 81 -4.64 -0.57 -16.69
N VAL A 82 -3.82 -1.53 -17.11
CA VAL A 82 -3.21 -1.55 -18.45
C VAL A 82 -4.25 -1.45 -19.56
N ASP A 83 -5.42 -2.07 -19.36
CA ASP A 83 -6.45 -2.24 -20.41
C ASP A 83 -7.66 -1.32 -20.22
N LYS A 84 -7.84 -0.72 -19.06
CA LYS A 84 -9.07 -0.02 -18.72
C LYS A 84 -8.86 1.10 -17.71
N SER A 85 -9.52 2.22 -17.94
CA SER A 85 -9.75 3.26 -16.92
C SER A 85 -11.24 3.58 -16.81
N ASP A 86 -11.70 3.90 -15.59
CA ASP A 86 -13.10 4.26 -15.36
C ASP A 86 -13.20 5.15 -14.10
N ALA A 87 -14.29 5.93 -14.04
CA ALA A 87 -14.64 6.77 -12.91
C ALA A 87 -15.97 6.34 -12.30
N LEU A 88 -15.96 6.08 -11.01
CA LEU A 88 -17.10 5.55 -10.26
C LEU A 88 -17.40 6.43 -9.05
N VAL A 89 -18.60 6.30 -8.52
CA VAL A 89 -18.97 6.80 -7.19
C VAL A 89 -19.24 5.62 -6.29
N ALA A 90 -18.50 5.54 -5.18
CA ALA A 90 -18.70 4.54 -4.15
C ALA A 90 -19.41 5.17 -2.94
N ASN A 91 -20.56 4.62 -2.55
CA ASN A 91 -21.11 4.86 -1.23
C ASN A 91 -20.62 3.73 -0.33
N VAL A 92 -19.90 4.09 0.73
CA VAL A 92 -19.30 3.14 1.68
C VAL A 92 -19.90 3.35 3.06
N SER A 93 -20.25 2.25 3.71
CA SER A 93 -20.60 2.26 5.14
C SER A 93 -19.81 1.14 5.82
N ILE A 94 -19.17 1.42 6.96
CA ILE A 94 -18.39 0.45 7.73
C ILE A 94 -18.98 0.34 9.13
N ASP A 95 -19.36 -0.87 9.52
CA ASP A 95 -19.57 -1.27 10.92
C ASP A 95 -18.26 -1.88 11.38
N GLN A 96 -17.48 -1.14 12.17
CA GLN A 96 -16.09 -1.49 12.51
C GLN A 96 -15.98 -2.93 13.04
N GLY A 97 -15.08 -3.68 12.46
CA GLY A 97 -14.79 -5.07 12.84
C GLY A 97 -15.86 -6.09 12.45
N LYS A 98 -16.97 -5.67 11.80
CA LYS A 98 -18.09 -6.53 11.42
C LYS A 98 -18.30 -6.62 9.92
N ALA A 99 -18.54 -5.48 9.24
CA ALA A 99 -18.81 -5.48 7.81
C ALA A 99 -18.54 -4.14 7.14
N ILE A 100 -18.09 -4.21 5.90
CA ILE A 100 -17.97 -3.09 4.97
C ILE A 100 -19.05 -3.26 3.90
N TYR A 101 -19.87 -2.23 3.71
CA TYR A 101 -20.91 -2.16 2.71
C TYR A 101 -20.50 -1.17 1.63
N ILE A 102 -20.55 -1.59 0.37
CA ILE A 102 -20.17 -0.74 -0.77
C ILE A 102 -21.26 -0.79 -1.83
N ILE A 103 -21.65 0.38 -2.33
CA ILE A 103 -22.48 0.53 -3.50
C ILE A 103 -21.68 1.31 -4.54
N LEU A 104 -21.32 0.64 -5.63
CA LEU A 104 -20.65 1.29 -6.77
C LEU A 104 -21.68 1.74 -7.81
N LYS A 105 -21.57 3.01 -8.18
CA LYS A 105 -22.38 3.63 -9.23
C LYS A 105 -21.44 4.07 -10.35
N GLY A 106 -21.80 3.70 -11.56
CA GLY A 106 -21.15 4.20 -12.77
C GLY A 106 -21.68 5.57 -13.20
N SER A 107 -21.36 5.96 -14.41
CA SER A 107 -21.90 7.15 -15.06
C SER A 107 -23.43 7.14 -15.01
N MET A 108 -24.03 8.31 -14.90
CA MET A 108 -25.49 8.52 -14.75
C MET A 108 -26.10 7.90 -13.47
N GLY A 109 -25.29 7.52 -12.48
CA GLY A 109 -25.79 7.02 -11.19
C GLY A 109 -26.31 5.58 -11.19
N VAL A 110 -26.13 4.83 -12.28
CA VAL A 110 -26.56 3.44 -12.38
C VAL A 110 -25.76 2.57 -11.43
N ILE A 111 -26.45 1.79 -10.57
CA ILE A 111 -25.79 0.88 -9.63
C ILE A 111 -25.27 -0.34 -10.39
N GLY A 112 -23.94 -0.43 -10.52
CA GLY A 112 -23.28 -1.57 -11.15
C GLY A 112 -22.99 -2.72 -10.18
N LEU A 113 -22.67 -2.39 -8.90
CA LEU A 113 -22.30 -3.38 -7.90
C LEU A 113 -22.79 -2.96 -6.51
N ARG A 114 -23.24 -3.94 -5.74
CA ARG A 114 -23.38 -3.86 -4.28
C ARG A 114 -22.52 -4.93 -3.64
N ALA A 115 -21.70 -4.56 -2.67
CA ALA A 115 -20.82 -5.50 -1.99
C ALA A 115 -21.01 -5.46 -0.48
N ILE A 116 -20.91 -6.62 0.15
CA ILE A 116 -20.72 -6.78 1.59
C ILE A 116 -19.44 -7.56 1.78
N ILE A 117 -18.53 -6.99 2.56
CA ILE A 117 -17.26 -7.62 2.89
C ILE A 117 -17.23 -7.82 4.40
N ASN A 118 -16.96 -9.03 4.84
CA ASN A 118 -16.71 -9.36 6.23
C ASN A 118 -15.36 -10.10 6.37
N LYS A 119 -15.05 -10.59 7.56
CA LYS A 119 -13.75 -11.21 7.84
C LYS A 119 -13.43 -12.42 6.96
N ASP A 120 -14.46 -13.17 6.55
CA ASP A 120 -14.30 -14.46 5.88
C ASP A 120 -14.73 -14.43 4.40
N SER A 121 -15.64 -13.54 4.04
CA SER A 121 -16.30 -13.56 2.75
C SER A 121 -16.58 -12.20 2.16
N VAL A 122 -16.73 -12.21 0.84
CA VAL A 122 -17.14 -11.08 0.01
C VAL A 122 -18.39 -11.50 -0.76
N MET A 123 -19.48 -10.79 -0.53
CA MET A 123 -20.73 -10.94 -1.28
C MET A 123 -20.82 -9.84 -2.31
N LEU A 124 -20.97 -10.19 -3.58
CA LEU A 124 -21.03 -9.27 -4.71
C LEU A 124 -22.38 -9.46 -5.42
N TYR A 125 -23.19 -8.44 -5.42
CA TYR A 125 -24.46 -8.43 -6.15
C TYR A 125 -24.39 -7.43 -7.30
N TYR A 126 -24.61 -7.92 -8.51
CA TYR A 126 -24.66 -7.16 -9.76
C TYR A 126 -26.12 -6.93 -10.17
N PRO A 127 -26.73 -5.76 -9.88
CA PRO A 127 -28.16 -5.53 -10.10
C PRO A 127 -28.59 -5.68 -11.57
N LEU A 128 -27.77 -5.21 -12.50
CA LEU A 128 -28.05 -5.26 -13.94
C LEU A 128 -28.25 -6.68 -14.46
N ASN A 129 -27.50 -7.63 -13.95
CA ASN A 129 -27.53 -9.04 -14.37
C ASN A 129 -28.28 -9.93 -13.37
N LYS A 130 -28.78 -9.37 -12.25
CA LYS A 130 -29.37 -10.10 -11.13
C LYS A 130 -28.48 -11.24 -10.63
N LYS A 131 -27.15 -11.06 -10.72
CA LYS A 131 -26.15 -12.07 -10.37
C LYS A 131 -25.65 -11.82 -8.96
N LEU A 132 -25.63 -12.88 -8.14
CA LEU A 132 -25.02 -12.88 -6.82
C LEU A 132 -23.80 -13.82 -6.82
N GLU A 133 -22.68 -13.32 -6.36
CA GLU A 133 -21.47 -14.10 -6.11
C GLU A 133 -21.08 -14.02 -4.64
N ILE A 134 -20.71 -15.15 -4.06
CA ILE A 134 -20.12 -15.23 -2.74
C ILE A 134 -18.73 -15.81 -2.91
N ARG A 135 -17.74 -15.09 -2.41
CA ARG A 135 -16.32 -15.40 -2.54
C ARG A 135 -15.64 -15.36 -1.16
N PRO A 136 -14.57 -16.08 -0.93
CA PRO A 136 -13.73 -15.88 0.25
C PRO A 136 -13.04 -14.50 0.17
N LEU A 137 -12.58 -13.98 1.30
CA LEU A 137 -11.85 -12.70 1.36
C LEU A 137 -10.58 -12.70 0.49
N THR A 138 -9.93 -13.87 0.35
CA THR A 138 -8.75 -14.07 -0.51
C THR A 138 -9.00 -13.68 -1.98
N TYR A 139 -10.25 -13.70 -2.44
CA TYR A 139 -10.61 -13.21 -3.76
C TYR A 139 -10.24 -11.73 -3.99
N LEU A 140 -10.41 -10.89 -2.96
CA LEU A 140 -9.97 -9.49 -3.04
C LEU A 140 -8.44 -9.38 -3.10
N GLN A 141 -7.73 -10.22 -2.35
CA GLN A 141 -6.27 -10.29 -2.41
C GLN A 141 -5.76 -10.69 -3.80
N GLU A 142 -6.47 -11.60 -4.48
CA GLU A 142 -6.16 -11.99 -5.87
C GLU A 142 -6.36 -10.83 -6.86
N ILE A 143 -7.38 -9.99 -6.66
CA ILE A 143 -7.64 -8.81 -7.51
C ILE A 143 -6.64 -7.71 -7.24
N ILE A 144 -6.46 -7.32 -5.97
CA ILE A 144 -5.63 -6.18 -5.56
C ILE A 144 -4.13 -6.54 -5.59
N LYS A 145 -3.81 -7.84 -5.63
CA LYS A 145 -2.44 -8.39 -5.59
C LYS A 145 -1.69 -8.09 -4.28
N ILE A 146 -2.38 -7.66 -3.23
CA ILE A 146 -1.83 -7.42 -1.90
C ILE A 146 -2.57 -8.30 -0.89
N PRO A 147 -1.89 -8.96 0.06
CA PRO A 147 -2.51 -9.84 1.05
C PRO A 147 -3.17 -9.03 2.19
N LEU A 148 -4.17 -8.22 1.85
CA LEU A 148 -4.92 -7.44 2.82
C LEU A 148 -5.79 -8.33 3.69
N THR A 149 -5.68 -8.15 5.00
CA THR A 149 -6.68 -8.67 5.95
C THR A 149 -7.93 -7.80 5.92
N TYR A 150 -9.01 -8.25 6.56
CA TYR A 150 -10.22 -7.45 6.70
C TYR A 150 -9.94 -6.12 7.43
N SER A 151 -9.18 -6.13 8.51
CA SER A 151 -8.83 -4.91 9.26
C SER A 151 -7.95 -3.96 8.45
N MET A 152 -7.01 -4.48 7.66
CA MET A 152 -6.21 -3.65 6.75
C MET A 152 -7.06 -3.00 5.65
N LEU A 153 -8.12 -3.68 5.19
CA LEU A 153 -9.06 -3.10 4.24
C LEU A 153 -9.87 -1.96 4.87
N GLU A 154 -10.32 -2.13 6.11
CA GLU A 154 -10.93 -1.03 6.89
C GLU A 154 -9.95 0.13 7.02
N ASP A 155 -8.72 -0.12 7.48
CA ASP A 155 -7.67 0.89 7.65
C ASP A 155 -7.40 1.63 6.34
N LEU A 156 -7.30 0.92 5.21
CA LEU A 156 -7.07 1.52 3.90
C LEU A 156 -8.21 2.46 3.48
N ILE A 157 -9.47 2.06 3.72
CA ILE A 157 -10.65 2.88 3.39
C ILE A 157 -10.72 4.11 4.30
N ILE A 158 -10.38 3.98 5.58
CA ILE A 158 -10.35 5.10 6.53
C ILE A 158 -9.15 6.01 6.30
N GLY A 159 -8.07 5.49 5.74
CA GLY A 159 -6.81 6.22 5.55
C GLY A 159 -5.83 6.06 6.70
N ASN A 160 -6.01 5.04 7.52
CA ASN A 160 -4.98 4.59 8.44
C ASN A 160 -3.86 3.88 7.66
N PRO A 161 -2.60 4.01 8.08
CA PRO A 161 -1.50 3.27 7.47
C PRO A 161 -1.64 1.76 7.75
N ILE A 162 -1.25 0.95 6.76
CA ILE A 162 -1.32 -0.51 6.80
C ILE A 162 0.08 -1.14 6.86
N PHE A 163 0.19 -2.41 7.26
CA PHE A 163 1.45 -3.18 7.36
C PHE A 163 2.53 -2.57 8.27
N LEU A 164 2.16 -1.77 9.26
CA LEU A 164 3.12 -1.22 10.23
C LEU A 164 3.27 -2.08 11.49
N GLU A 165 2.32 -2.94 11.78
CA GLU A 165 2.33 -3.79 12.97
C GLU A 165 3.41 -4.88 12.87
N ASN A 166 4.14 -5.11 13.97
CA ASN A 166 5.22 -6.10 14.05
C ASN A 166 6.32 -5.91 12.98
N ALA A 167 6.56 -4.67 12.57
CA ALA A 167 7.59 -4.30 11.61
C ALA A 167 8.65 -3.43 12.31
N PRO A 168 9.77 -4.01 12.78
CA PRO A 168 10.83 -3.25 13.45
C PRO A 168 11.46 -2.21 12.51
N ILE A 169 11.85 -1.08 13.10
CA ILE A 169 12.59 -0.03 12.41
C ILE A 169 14.00 -0.54 12.13
N VAL A 170 14.41 -0.47 10.86
CA VAL A 170 15.75 -0.88 10.42
C VAL A 170 16.63 0.29 10.03
N ASN A 171 16.03 1.39 9.57
CA ASN A 171 16.73 2.62 9.27
C ASN A 171 15.79 3.83 9.29
N TYR A 172 16.37 5.02 9.30
CA TYR A 172 15.63 6.27 9.11
C TYR A 172 16.54 7.32 8.46
N LYS A 173 15.92 8.30 7.82
CA LYS A 173 16.62 9.45 7.24
C LYS A 173 15.72 10.65 7.14
N MET A 174 16.32 11.85 7.16
CA MET A 174 15.63 13.08 6.78
C MET A 174 15.79 13.29 5.27
N ASN A 175 14.69 13.57 4.60
CA ASN A 175 14.65 13.89 3.18
C ASN A 175 13.68 15.04 2.96
N ASN A 176 14.19 16.21 2.48
CA ASN A 176 13.40 17.42 2.27
C ASN A 176 12.54 17.77 3.52
N ASN A 177 13.15 17.85 4.70
CA ASN A 177 12.53 18.11 5.99
C ASN A 177 11.45 17.10 6.42
N LYS A 178 11.36 15.96 5.76
CA LYS A 178 10.43 14.87 6.10
C LYS A 178 11.20 13.67 6.65
N LEU A 179 10.74 13.16 7.77
CA LEU A 179 11.28 11.93 8.33
C LEU A 179 10.79 10.74 7.51
N GLN A 180 11.71 9.94 7.03
CA GLN A 180 11.47 8.67 6.38
C GLN A 180 11.97 7.54 7.27
N ILE A 181 11.08 6.58 7.57
CA ILE A 181 11.36 5.44 8.45
C ILE A 181 11.25 4.17 7.63
N GLY A 182 12.33 3.39 7.58
CA GLY A 182 12.36 2.08 6.95
C GLY A 182 12.08 0.98 7.97
N LEU A 183 11.14 0.10 7.63
CA LEU A 183 10.69 -1.02 8.44
C LEU A 183 10.84 -2.32 7.66
N VAL A 184 11.00 -3.45 8.35
CA VAL A 184 10.95 -4.78 7.74
C VAL A 184 9.93 -5.63 8.47
N GLY A 185 8.76 -5.80 7.86
CA GLY A 185 7.73 -6.71 8.36
C GLY A 185 7.91 -8.13 7.83
N GLN A 186 6.92 -8.99 8.03
CA GLN A 186 6.97 -10.39 7.57
C GLN A 186 6.80 -10.54 6.05
N LEU A 187 6.05 -9.64 5.41
CA LEU A 187 5.71 -9.73 4.00
C LEU A 187 6.32 -8.61 3.16
N PHE A 188 6.55 -7.44 3.76
CA PHE A 188 7.01 -6.26 3.07
C PHE A 188 8.13 -5.55 3.81
N LYS A 189 9.03 -4.97 3.03
CA LYS A 189 9.86 -3.84 3.46
C LYS A 189 9.03 -2.59 3.27
N ASN A 190 8.93 -1.77 4.30
CA ASN A 190 8.09 -0.59 4.30
C ASN A 190 8.94 0.67 4.40
N LEU A 191 8.62 1.68 3.62
CA LEU A 191 9.17 3.02 3.77
C LEU A 191 8.01 3.97 4.08
N VAL A 192 7.99 4.50 5.30
CA VAL A 192 6.98 5.45 5.78
C VAL A 192 7.56 6.85 5.68
N SER A 193 6.86 7.78 5.02
CA SER A 193 7.23 9.20 4.97
C SER A 193 6.24 10.01 5.77
N LEU A 194 6.73 10.79 6.72
CA LEU A 194 5.91 11.62 7.60
C LEU A 194 5.85 13.08 7.11
N SER A 195 4.88 13.83 7.61
CA SER A 195 4.84 15.29 7.48
C SER A 195 6.01 15.94 8.26
N GLU A 196 6.31 17.21 7.96
CA GLU A 196 7.41 17.93 8.63
C GLU A 196 7.24 18.04 10.15
N ASP A 197 6.01 18.12 10.63
CA ASP A 197 5.63 18.11 12.04
C ASP A 197 5.55 16.70 12.65
N ASN A 198 5.83 15.65 11.88
CA ASN A 198 5.76 14.24 12.27
C ASN A 198 4.38 13.82 12.83
N THR A 199 3.29 14.47 12.42
CA THR A 199 1.95 14.15 12.92
C THR A 199 1.13 13.30 11.96
N LYS A 200 1.54 13.18 10.69
CA LYS A 200 0.79 12.50 9.62
C LYS A 200 1.69 11.61 8.79
N VAL A 201 1.17 10.47 8.38
CA VAL A 201 1.76 9.68 7.29
C VAL A 201 1.32 10.32 5.98
N LEU A 202 2.30 10.68 5.13
CA LEU A 202 2.06 11.22 3.81
C LEU A 202 2.22 10.18 2.72
N HIS A 203 3.13 9.23 2.91
CA HIS A 203 3.40 8.20 1.93
C HIS A 203 3.84 6.90 2.61
N LEU A 204 3.36 5.79 2.08
CA LEU A 204 3.73 4.44 2.48
C LEU A 204 4.10 3.65 1.23
N LYS A 205 5.35 3.22 1.15
CA LYS A 205 5.80 2.31 0.11
C LYS A 205 6.02 0.92 0.70
N LEU A 206 5.47 -0.09 0.05
CA LEU A 206 5.58 -1.49 0.39
C LEU A 206 6.31 -2.21 -0.74
N ASP A 207 7.46 -2.82 -0.46
CA ASP A 207 8.18 -3.68 -1.38
C ASP A 207 8.14 -5.13 -0.86
N ASP A 208 7.67 -6.08 -1.66
CA ASP A 208 7.58 -7.48 -1.26
C ASP A 208 8.97 -8.03 -0.89
N ILE A 209 9.05 -8.75 0.23
CA ILE A 209 10.30 -9.40 0.65
C ILE A 209 10.70 -10.50 -0.32
N ASP A 210 9.72 -11.21 -0.89
CA ASP A 210 9.98 -12.21 -1.93
C ASP A 210 10.20 -11.51 -3.28
N ILE A 211 11.46 -11.38 -3.65
CA ILE A 211 11.89 -10.71 -4.89
C ILE A 211 11.25 -11.32 -6.16
N ASN A 212 10.88 -12.60 -6.12
CA ASN A 212 10.28 -13.27 -7.29
C ASN A 212 8.85 -12.79 -7.58
N ARG A 213 8.19 -12.21 -6.60
CA ARG A 213 6.83 -11.66 -6.78
C ARG A 213 6.84 -10.30 -7.47
N HIS A 214 7.96 -9.57 -7.49
CA HIS A 214 8.11 -8.25 -8.09
C HIS A 214 6.93 -7.31 -7.77
N ARG A 215 6.47 -7.33 -6.51
CA ARG A 215 5.26 -6.64 -6.09
C ARG A 215 5.62 -5.45 -5.23
N THR A 216 5.14 -4.28 -5.65
CA THR A 216 5.22 -3.04 -4.88
C THR A 216 3.85 -2.43 -4.72
N CYS A 217 3.64 -1.70 -3.64
CA CYS A 217 2.46 -0.87 -3.44
C CYS A 217 2.89 0.48 -2.88
N ASP A 218 2.46 1.54 -3.55
CA ASP A 218 2.65 2.93 -3.11
C ASP A 218 1.31 3.51 -2.72
N ILE A 219 1.21 4.09 -1.51
CA ILE A 219 0.01 4.75 -1.02
C ILE A 219 0.39 6.17 -0.62
N THR A 220 -0.21 7.16 -1.25
CA THR A 220 -0.04 8.57 -0.90
C THR A 220 -1.31 9.10 -0.25
N TYR A 221 -1.16 9.81 0.87
CA TYR A 221 -2.25 10.42 1.62
C TYR A 221 -2.09 11.94 1.57
N TYR A 222 -3.14 12.66 1.20
CA TYR A 222 -3.08 14.12 1.13
C TYR A 222 -4.45 14.79 1.34
N ASN A 223 -4.47 16.13 1.37
CA ASN A 223 -5.66 16.92 1.70
C ASN A 223 -6.27 16.51 3.05
N HIS A 224 -5.42 16.51 4.10
CA HIS A 224 -5.86 16.13 5.43
C HIS A 224 -6.77 17.21 6.04
N THR A 225 -7.81 16.75 6.74
CA THR A 225 -8.74 17.59 7.48
C THR A 225 -8.90 17.06 8.90
N PRO A 226 -9.10 17.93 9.91
CA PRO A 226 -9.43 17.47 11.25
C PRO A 226 -10.73 16.66 11.25
N ALA A 227 -10.70 15.46 11.83
CA ALA A 227 -11.88 14.62 12.02
C ALA A 227 -11.73 13.85 13.33
N LEU A 228 -12.70 13.97 14.24
CA LEU A 228 -12.55 13.50 15.61
C LEU A 228 -11.29 14.12 16.25
N THR A 229 -10.35 13.31 16.73
CA THR A 229 -9.05 13.73 17.28
C THR A 229 -7.90 13.52 16.30
N TYR A 230 -8.20 13.20 15.03
CA TYR A 230 -7.23 12.76 14.03
C TYR A 230 -7.20 13.66 12.81
N GLN A 231 -6.17 13.46 11.97
CA GLN A 231 -6.04 14.08 10.67
C GLN A 231 -6.50 13.08 9.59
N PHE A 232 -7.72 13.28 9.08
CA PHE A 232 -8.34 12.40 8.09
C PHE A 232 -7.91 12.79 6.66
N PRO A 233 -7.28 11.91 5.88
CA PRO A 233 -6.93 12.21 4.50
C PRO A 233 -8.18 12.14 3.61
N LEU A 234 -8.48 13.24 2.92
CA LEU A 234 -9.57 13.28 1.96
C LEU A 234 -9.20 12.59 0.64
N ASN A 235 -7.92 12.55 0.31
CA ASN A 235 -7.44 11.95 -0.93
C ASN A 235 -6.41 10.85 -0.65
N ARG A 236 -6.48 9.79 -1.46
CA ARG A 236 -5.52 8.68 -1.45
C ARG A 236 -5.24 8.21 -2.87
N ASP A 237 -3.97 8.11 -3.21
CA ASP A 237 -3.50 7.47 -4.42
C ASP A 237 -2.87 6.14 -4.05
N ILE A 238 -3.35 5.07 -4.65
CA ILE A 238 -2.88 3.71 -4.42
C ILE A 238 -2.40 3.16 -5.75
N ALA A 239 -1.10 2.88 -5.86
CA ALA A 239 -0.53 2.25 -7.03
C ALA A 239 0.05 0.90 -6.65
N VAL A 240 -0.41 -0.16 -7.30
CA VAL A 240 0.10 -1.52 -7.14
C VAL A 240 0.76 -1.95 -8.43
N THR A 241 2.01 -2.34 -8.35
CA THR A 241 2.77 -2.91 -9.47
C THR A 241 3.13 -4.35 -9.13
N SER A 242 2.84 -5.26 -10.05
CA SER A 242 3.26 -6.65 -10.00
C SER A 242 3.59 -7.09 -11.44
N GLN A 243 2.92 -8.09 -11.98
CA GLN A 243 2.96 -8.41 -13.41
C GLN A 243 2.20 -7.36 -14.27
N SER A 244 1.30 -6.61 -13.66
CA SER A 244 0.55 -5.51 -14.25
C SER A 244 0.48 -4.34 -13.27
N ARG A 245 0.22 -3.14 -13.78
CA ARG A 245 0.00 -1.94 -12.97
C ARG A 245 -1.49 -1.73 -12.74
N PHE A 246 -1.84 -1.36 -11.50
CA PHE A 246 -3.19 -1.01 -11.09
C PHE A 246 -3.12 0.24 -10.21
N GLU A 247 -3.86 1.26 -10.56
CA GLU A 247 -3.92 2.52 -9.84
C GLU A 247 -5.35 2.84 -9.43
N ILE A 248 -5.50 3.38 -8.23
CA ILE A 248 -6.76 3.90 -7.71
C ILE A 248 -6.50 5.28 -7.13
N HIS A 249 -7.29 6.24 -7.56
CA HIS A 249 -7.43 7.53 -6.92
C HIS A 249 -8.75 7.59 -6.16
N LEU A 250 -8.70 7.81 -4.85
CA LEU A 250 -9.87 7.96 -3.97
C LEU A 250 -9.98 9.40 -3.51
N GLU A 251 -11.14 10.01 -3.74
CA GLU A 251 -11.47 11.32 -3.22
C GLU A 251 -12.74 11.25 -2.36
N VAL A 252 -12.64 11.61 -1.09
CA VAL A 252 -13.79 11.66 -0.17
C VAL A 252 -14.56 12.94 -0.42
N LYS A 253 -15.80 12.81 -0.88
CA LYS A 253 -16.72 13.93 -1.12
C LYS A 253 -17.57 14.26 0.10
N GLU A 254 -18.01 13.23 0.82
CA GLU A 254 -18.82 13.34 2.02
C GLU A 254 -18.38 12.23 2.99
N TYR A 255 -18.34 12.52 4.28
CA TYR A 255 -18.07 11.51 5.30
C TYR A 255 -18.74 11.84 6.63
N ALA A 256 -18.98 10.80 7.42
CA ALA A 256 -19.44 10.92 8.79
C ALA A 256 -18.92 9.74 9.62
N PHE A 257 -18.39 10.03 10.81
CA PHE A 257 -17.98 9.05 11.78
C PHE A 257 -19.02 8.92 12.89
N ASN A 258 -19.20 7.71 13.40
CA ASN A 258 -20.01 7.39 14.57
C ASN A 258 -21.49 7.79 14.45
N GLU A 259 -21.96 7.96 13.21
CA GLU A 259 -23.38 8.12 12.89
C GLU A 259 -24.02 6.78 12.49
N PRO A 260 -25.36 6.66 12.55
CA PRO A 260 -26.07 5.49 12.04
C PRO A 260 -25.68 5.15 10.62
N LEU A 261 -25.48 3.87 10.33
CA LEU A 261 -25.03 3.43 9.01
C LEU A 261 -26.08 3.70 7.94
N LYS A 262 -25.63 4.31 6.83
CA LYS A 262 -26.50 4.73 5.72
C LYS A 262 -26.55 3.70 4.59
N TYR A 263 -26.55 2.41 4.92
CA TYR A 263 -26.63 1.40 3.89
C TYR A 263 -28.01 0.71 3.89
N THR A 264 -28.47 0.36 2.70
CA THR A 264 -29.60 -0.55 2.51
C THR A 264 -29.16 -1.67 1.59
N PHE A 265 -28.90 -2.85 2.15
CA PHE A 265 -28.68 -4.06 1.37
C PHE A 265 -29.91 -4.97 1.56
N VAL A 266 -30.79 -4.95 0.57
CA VAL A 266 -31.89 -5.92 0.51
C VAL A 266 -31.44 -7.06 -0.39
N MET A 267 -31.32 -8.25 0.16
CA MET A 267 -31.04 -9.47 -0.60
C MET A 267 -32.20 -9.71 -1.59
N PRO A 268 -31.96 -9.74 -2.90
CA PRO A 268 -33.03 -9.98 -3.85
C PRO A 268 -33.53 -11.42 -3.73
N LYS A 269 -34.84 -11.61 -3.56
CA LYS A 269 -35.52 -12.92 -3.43
C LYS A 269 -35.27 -13.88 -4.60
N GLN A 270 -34.73 -13.41 -5.72
CA GLN A 270 -34.53 -14.15 -6.97
C GLN A 270 -33.08 -14.11 -7.49
N ALA A 271 -32.09 -13.92 -6.64
CA ALA A 271 -30.69 -13.91 -7.08
C ALA A 271 -30.25 -15.31 -7.51
N LYS A 272 -29.72 -15.45 -8.72
CA LYS A 272 -29.06 -16.70 -9.17
C LYS A 272 -27.72 -16.80 -8.47
N THR A 273 -27.65 -17.68 -7.47
CA THR A 273 -26.42 -17.92 -6.70
C THR A 273 -25.47 -18.83 -7.50
N LYS A 274 -24.28 -18.30 -7.87
CA LYS A 274 -23.16 -19.14 -8.33
C LYS A 274 -22.15 -19.25 -7.20
N THR A 275 -22.25 -20.32 -6.42
CA THR A 275 -21.21 -20.71 -5.46
C THR A 275 -20.17 -21.52 -6.22
N LYS A 276 -19.01 -20.95 -6.56
CA LYS A 276 -17.84 -21.75 -6.93
C LYS A 276 -17.08 -22.07 -5.64
N ARG A 277 -17.29 -23.28 -5.14
CA ARG A 277 -16.36 -23.91 -4.19
C ARG A 277 -15.11 -24.32 -4.96
N LYS A 278 -13.96 -23.83 -4.57
CA LYS A 278 -12.67 -24.49 -4.76
C LYS A 278 -11.98 -24.53 -3.42
#